data_a5c887e90e38e5a30031c9c74309d73a
#
_entry.id   a5c887e90e38e5a30031c9c74309d73a
#
_cell.length_a   1.000
_cell.length_b   1.000
_cell.length_c   1.000
_cell.angle_alpha   90.00
_cell.angle_beta   90.00
_cell.angle_gamma   90.00
#
_symmetry.space_group_name_H-M   'P 1'
#
loop_
_entity.id
_entity.type
_entity.pdbx_description
1 polymer ?
#
loop_
_entity_poly.entity_id
_entity_poly.type
_entity_poly.pdbx_seq_one_letter_code
_entity_poly.pdbx_strand_id
1 'polypeptide(L)'
;MEIKSRFDHFNINVTDLARSLDFYDKALGLKEVGRKEASDGSFVLVYLGDGQTPFRLELTWLRDHAATPYELGENESHLCMRVAGDYDAIREYHRGMECVCYENLDMGLYFINDPDDYWIEILPVK
;
A
#
# COMPACT_ATOMS: atom_id res chain seq x y z
N MET A 1 15.83 -27.10 15.75
CA MET A 1 15.72 -25.71 16.23
C MET A 1 14.28 -25.25 16.12
N GLU A 2 13.75 -24.69 17.19
CA GLU A 2 12.43 -24.07 17.18
C GLU A 2 12.58 -22.58 16.86
N ILE A 3 11.89 -22.12 15.81
CA ILE A 3 11.96 -20.74 15.37
C ILE A 3 10.66 -20.04 15.72
N LYS A 4 10.76 -18.86 16.34
CA LYS A 4 9.64 -17.97 16.61
C LYS A 4 9.85 -16.69 15.81
N SER A 5 8.92 -16.38 14.92
CA SER A 5 8.98 -15.18 14.11
C SER A 5 7.65 -14.45 14.15
N ARG A 6 7.65 -13.17 13.78
CA ARG A 6 6.43 -12.38 13.69
C ARG A 6 6.54 -11.47 12.46
N PHE A 7 5.40 -11.10 11.89
CA PHE A 7 5.39 -10.12 10.81
C PHE A 7 5.89 -8.77 11.32
N ASP A 8 6.70 -8.10 10.51
CA ASP A 8 7.21 -6.77 10.82
C ASP A 8 6.75 -5.75 9.77
N HIS A 9 7.17 -5.93 8.55
CA HIS A 9 6.79 -5.03 7.46
C HIS A 9 6.80 -5.74 6.11
N PHE A 10 6.18 -5.11 5.14
CA PHE A 10 6.21 -5.51 3.73
C PHE A 10 6.69 -4.33 2.91
N ASN A 11 7.62 -4.55 1.99
CA ASN A 11 8.20 -3.49 1.18
C ASN A 11 7.60 -3.45 -0.22
N ILE A 12 7.32 -2.23 -0.70
CA ILE A 12 7.10 -1.97 -2.12
C ILE A 12 8.04 -0.86 -2.56
N ASN A 13 8.53 -0.97 -3.80
CA ASN A 13 9.36 0.08 -4.39
C ASN A 13 8.46 1.04 -5.18
N VAL A 14 8.65 2.33 -4.98
CA VAL A 14 7.80 3.37 -5.57
C VAL A 14 8.63 4.31 -6.44
N THR A 15 8.04 4.81 -7.53
CA THR A 15 8.71 5.70 -8.47
C THR A 15 8.61 7.17 -8.07
N ASP A 16 7.57 7.54 -7.32
CA ASP A 16 7.33 8.91 -6.85
C ASP A 16 6.83 8.84 -5.41
N LEU A 17 7.73 9.10 -4.46
CA LEU A 17 7.44 8.92 -3.04
C LEU A 17 6.30 9.82 -2.57
N ALA A 18 6.31 11.10 -2.97
CA ALA A 18 5.27 12.05 -2.54
C ALA A 18 3.89 11.62 -3.04
N ARG A 19 3.80 11.14 -4.26
CA ARG A 19 2.55 10.64 -4.83
C ARG A 19 2.04 9.42 -4.10
N SER A 20 2.93 8.49 -3.77
CA SER A 20 2.55 7.28 -3.02
C SER A 20 2.12 7.60 -1.60
N LEU A 21 2.83 8.49 -0.90
CA LEU A 21 2.45 8.92 0.45
C LEU A 21 1.06 9.55 0.45
N ASP A 22 0.76 10.41 -0.50
CA ASP A 22 -0.56 11.04 -0.65
C ASP A 22 -1.65 10.01 -0.90
N PHE A 23 -1.37 9.05 -1.79
CA PHE A 23 -2.32 7.97 -2.09
C PHE A 23 -2.66 7.14 -0.85
N TYR A 24 -1.66 6.65 -0.13
CA TYR A 24 -1.89 5.78 1.02
C TYR A 24 -2.59 6.51 2.17
N ASP A 25 -2.33 7.80 2.32
CA ASP A 25 -3.07 8.62 3.29
C ASP A 25 -4.55 8.76 2.89
N LYS A 26 -4.81 9.14 1.66
CA LYS A 26 -6.18 9.41 1.19
C LYS A 26 -7.01 8.14 1.01
N ALA A 27 -6.41 7.09 0.45
CA ALA A 27 -7.13 5.86 0.17
C ALA A 27 -7.35 4.99 1.40
N LEU A 28 -6.37 4.93 2.31
CA LEU A 28 -6.36 3.95 3.40
C LEU A 28 -6.10 4.57 4.78
N GLY A 29 -5.85 5.86 4.87
CA GLY A 29 -5.56 6.51 6.14
C GLY A 29 -4.25 6.08 6.78
N LEU A 30 -3.30 5.56 5.99
CA LEU A 30 -1.99 5.15 6.51
C LEU A 30 -1.10 6.36 6.70
N LYS A 31 -0.43 6.43 7.85
CA LYS A 31 0.40 7.56 8.24
C LYS A 31 1.86 7.15 8.37
N GLU A 32 2.75 8.08 8.07
CA GLU A 32 4.18 7.86 8.28
C GLU A 32 4.48 7.68 9.77
N VAL A 33 5.15 6.55 10.09
CA VAL A 33 5.55 6.21 11.46
C VAL A 33 7.06 6.08 11.61
N GLY A 34 7.80 6.17 10.53
CA GLY A 34 9.26 6.13 10.54
C GLY A 34 9.82 6.43 9.17
N ARG A 35 11.08 6.85 9.14
CA ARG A 35 11.76 7.20 7.90
C ARG A 35 13.26 6.97 8.05
N LYS A 36 13.91 6.53 6.97
CA LYS A 36 15.35 6.41 6.91
C LYS A 36 15.82 6.93 5.55
N GLU A 37 16.77 7.84 5.57
CA GLU A 37 17.33 8.41 4.35
C GLU A 37 18.83 8.11 4.27
N ALA A 38 19.30 7.75 3.07
CA ALA A 38 20.74 7.59 2.84
C ALA A 38 21.43 8.95 2.93
N SER A 39 22.63 8.99 3.52
CA SER A 39 23.39 10.22 3.67
C SER A 39 23.74 10.87 2.32
N ASP A 40 23.87 10.06 1.26
CA ASP A 40 24.18 10.52 -0.09
C ASP A 40 22.91 10.74 -0.95
N GLY A 41 21.71 10.60 -0.37
CA GLY A 41 20.45 10.76 -1.09
C GLY A 41 20.08 9.61 -2.00
N SER A 42 20.79 8.49 -1.95
CA SER A 42 20.57 7.37 -2.89
C SER A 42 19.29 6.61 -2.66
N PHE A 43 18.75 6.63 -1.43
CA PHE A 43 17.47 6.00 -1.13
C PHE A 43 16.73 6.74 -0.02
N VAL A 44 15.41 6.56 -0.01
CA VAL A 44 14.54 6.95 1.11
C VAL A 44 13.62 5.77 1.41
N LEU A 45 13.56 5.37 2.67
CA LEU A 45 12.62 4.38 3.17
C LEU A 45 11.60 5.10 4.05
N VAL A 46 10.31 4.91 3.79
CA VAL A 46 9.24 5.46 4.62
C VAL A 46 8.36 4.32 5.10
N TYR A 47 8.12 4.27 6.40
CA TYR A 47 7.26 3.27 7.01
C TYR A 47 5.89 3.87 7.29
N LEU A 48 4.84 3.22 6.78
CA LEU A 48 3.45 3.62 7.00
C LEU A 48 2.80 2.66 7.99
N GLY A 49 2.06 3.20 8.94
CA GLY A 49 1.32 2.42 9.93
C GLY A 49 -0.17 2.69 9.85
N ASP A 50 -0.96 1.73 10.37
CA ASP A 50 -2.42 1.82 10.40
C ASP A 50 -2.97 2.37 11.73
N GLY A 51 -2.10 2.57 12.72
CA GLY A 51 -2.49 3.04 14.05
C GLY A 51 -3.19 1.99 14.92
N GLN A 52 -3.33 0.75 14.44
CA GLN A 52 -4.05 -0.32 15.12
C GLN A 52 -3.18 -1.55 15.37
N THR A 53 -2.23 -1.83 14.47
CA THR A 53 -1.32 -2.97 14.56
C THR A 53 0.12 -2.50 14.46
N PRO A 54 1.11 -3.30 14.87
CA PRO A 54 2.52 -2.95 14.70
C PRO A 54 3.04 -3.20 13.28
N PHE A 55 2.27 -3.82 12.41
CA PHE A 55 2.68 -4.09 11.04
C PHE A 55 2.83 -2.78 10.25
N ARG A 56 3.84 -2.72 9.38
CA ARG A 56 4.13 -1.50 8.61
C ARG A 56 4.25 -1.82 7.14
N LEU A 57 3.83 -0.89 6.31
CA LEU A 57 4.13 -0.90 4.87
C LEU A 57 5.36 -0.02 4.66
N GLU A 58 6.43 -0.63 4.12
CA GLU A 58 7.67 0.10 3.82
C GLU A 58 7.64 0.52 2.35
N LEU A 59 7.77 1.83 2.11
CA LEU A 59 7.93 2.37 0.76
C LEU A 59 9.42 2.66 0.54
N THR A 60 10.00 2.07 -0.51
CA THR A 60 11.38 2.32 -0.89
C THR A 60 11.42 3.17 -2.16
N TRP A 61 12.06 4.33 -2.07
CA TRP A 61 12.38 5.14 -3.23
C TRP A 61 13.88 5.11 -3.49
N LEU A 62 14.26 4.84 -4.74
CA LEU A 62 15.66 4.75 -5.17
C LEU A 62 15.94 5.85 -6.19
N ARG A 63 16.86 6.77 -5.84
CA ARG A 63 17.24 7.89 -6.71
C ARG A 63 17.67 7.43 -8.11
N ASP A 64 18.46 6.37 -8.18
CA ASP A 64 19.09 5.93 -9.42
C ASP A 64 18.23 4.94 -10.22
N HIS A 65 17.03 4.60 -9.72
CA HIS A 65 16.05 3.89 -10.51
C HIS A 65 15.39 4.89 -11.45
N ALA A 66 15.34 4.56 -12.75
CA ALA A 66 14.66 5.43 -13.72
C ALA A 66 13.19 5.64 -13.31
N ALA A 67 12.62 6.80 -13.67
CA ALA A 67 11.21 7.11 -13.38
C ALA A 67 10.25 6.30 -14.28
N THR A 68 10.61 5.05 -14.58
CA THR A 68 9.82 4.09 -15.33
C THR A 68 9.15 3.12 -14.37
N PRO A 69 7.98 2.55 -14.72
CA PRO A 69 7.33 1.58 -13.86
C PRO A 69 8.23 0.40 -13.52
N TYR A 70 8.10 -0.11 -12.29
CA TYR A 70 8.73 -1.35 -11.91
C TYR A 70 8.07 -2.52 -12.64
N GLU A 71 8.86 -3.54 -12.98
CA GLU A 71 8.35 -4.77 -13.58
C GLU A 71 7.74 -5.64 -12.48
N LEU A 72 6.40 -5.74 -12.46
CA LEU A 72 5.67 -6.48 -11.44
C LEU A 72 5.32 -7.91 -11.87
N GLY A 73 5.73 -8.31 -13.07
CA GLY A 73 5.42 -9.63 -13.61
C GLY A 73 3.90 -9.79 -13.80
N GLU A 74 3.36 -10.93 -13.38
CA GLU A 74 1.92 -11.18 -13.44
C GLU A 74 1.14 -10.41 -12.35
N ASN A 75 1.86 -9.80 -11.40
CA ASN A 75 1.29 -8.93 -10.35
C ASN A 75 0.19 -9.62 -9.52
N GLU A 76 0.40 -10.88 -9.18
CA GLU A 76 -0.62 -11.67 -8.47
C GLU A 76 -0.55 -11.53 -6.95
N SER A 77 0.60 -11.12 -6.40
CA SER A 77 0.69 -10.85 -4.97
C SER A 77 0.00 -9.53 -4.62
N HIS A 78 -0.61 -9.47 -3.44
CA HIS A 78 -1.32 -8.26 -3.01
C HIS A 78 -1.38 -8.15 -1.49
N LEU A 79 -1.51 -6.92 -1.02
CA LEU A 79 -1.90 -6.64 0.36
C LEU A 79 -3.42 -6.72 0.48
N CYS A 80 -3.90 -7.01 1.68
CA CYS A 80 -5.33 -6.91 1.99
C CYS A 80 -5.51 -5.99 3.19
N MET A 81 -6.45 -5.06 3.06
CA MET A 81 -6.84 -4.14 4.13
C MET A 81 -8.32 -4.32 4.46
N ARG A 82 -8.63 -4.35 5.76
CA ARG A 82 -10.02 -4.31 6.20
C ARG A 82 -10.38 -2.89 6.60
N VAL A 83 -11.48 -2.39 6.07
CA VAL A 83 -11.92 -1.01 6.31
C VAL A 83 -13.17 -1.01 7.21
N ALA A 84 -13.20 -0.10 8.17
CA ALA A 84 -14.33 0.10 9.06
C ALA A 84 -15.30 1.12 8.47
N GLY A 85 -16.58 0.99 8.79
CA GLY A 85 -17.62 1.92 8.36
C GLY A 85 -18.46 1.37 7.21
N ASP A 86 -19.08 2.27 6.47
CA ASP A 86 -19.95 1.90 5.34
C ASP A 86 -19.11 1.45 4.14
N TYR A 87 -19.09 0.14 3.92
CA TYR A 87 -18.26 -0.48 2.89
C TYR A 87 -18.63 0.02 1.48
N ASP A 88 -19.91 0.17 1.18
CA ASP A 88 -20.35 0.66 -0.12
C ASP A 88 -19.95 2.11 -0.35
N ALA A 89 -20.05 2.94 0.69
CA ALA A 89 -19.61 4.34 0.62
C ALA A 89 -18.09 4.44 0.42
N ILE A 90 -17.33 3.58 1.07
CA ILE A 90 -15.87 3.53 0.91
C ILE A 90 -15.51 3.11 -0.52
N ARG A 91 -16.20 2.12 -1.08
CA ARG A 91 -15.99 1.71 -2.47
C ARG A 91 -16.28 2.86 -3.44
N GLU A 92 -17.37 3.60 -3.24
CA GLU A 92 -17.68 4.78 -4.05
C GLU A 92 -16.62 5.87 -3.92
N TYR A 93 -16.08 6.06 -2.71
CA TYR A 93 -14.98 6.98 -2.50
C TYR A 93 -13.74 6.57 -3.30
N HIS A 94 -13.39 5.28 -3.28
CA HIS A 94 -12.26 4.77 -4.07
C HIS A 94 -12.53 4.86 -5.57
N ARG A 95 -13.79 4.67 -6.01
CA ARG A 95 -14.15 4.91 -7.42
C ARG A 95 -13.94 6.37 -7.81
N GLY A 96 -14.28 7.30 -6.93
CA GLY A 96 -14.03 8.73 -7.14
C GLY A 96 -12.55 9.07 -7.23
N MET A 97 -11.69 8.30 -6.57
CA MET A 97 -10.24 8.41 -6.71
C MET A 97 -9.70 7.76 -8.00
N GLU A 98 -10.56 7.07 -8.76
CA GLU A 98 -10.20 6.35 -9.97
C GLU A 98 -9.15 5.24 -9.74
N CYS A 99 -9.18 4.63 -8.55
CA CYS A 99 -8.20 3.59 -8.19
C CYS A 99 -8.80 2.19 -8.07
N VAL A 100 -10.12 2.02 -8.25
CA VAL A 100 -10.72 0.68 -8.24
C VAL A 100 -10.35 -0.03 -9.54
N CYS A 101 -9.68 -1.18 -9.42
CA CYS A 101 -9.18 -1.91 -10.58
C CYS A 101 -9.85 -3.27 -10.79
N TYR A 102 -10.56 -3.79 -9.77
CA TYR A 102 -11.30 -5.04 -9.90
C TYR A 102 -12.40 -5.09 -8.83
N GLU A 103 -13.56 -5.61 -9.21
CA GLU A 103 -14.68 -5.80 -8.27
C GLU A 103 -15.22 -7.21 -8.40
N ASN A 104 -15.47 -7.85 -7.26
CA ASN A 104 -16.20 -9.11 -7.19
C ASN A 104 -17.22 -9.01 -6.05
N LEU A 105 -18.39 -8.48 -6.38
CA LEU A 105 -19.42 -8.20 -5.37
C LEU A 105 -20.03 -9.48 -4.80
N ASP A 106 -20.05 -10.58 -5.58
CA ASP A 106 -20.56 -11.87 -5.10
C ASP A 106 -19.68 -12.42 -3.98
N MET A 107 -18.37 -12.20 -4.04
CA MET A 107 -17.43 -12.56 -2.99
C MET A 107 -17.31 -11.48 -1.91
N GLY A 108 -17.93 -10.32 -2.09
CA GLY A 108 -17.85 -9.22 -1.15
C GLY A 108 -16.50 -8.56 -1.07
N LEU A 109 -15.81 -8.43 -2.21
CA LEU A 109 -14.48 -7.83 -2.25
C LEU A 109 -14.30 -6.94 -3.47
N TYR A 110 -13.34 -6.02 -3.36
CA TYR A 110 -12.82 -5.29 -4.51
C TYR A 110 -11.34 -4.99 -4.28
N PHE A 111 -10.67 -4.60 -5.35
CA PHE A 111 -9.26 -4.22 -5.33
C PHE A 111 -9.10 -2.78 -5.78
N ILE A 112 -8.15 -2.09 -5.16
CA ILE A 112 -7.64 -0.81 -5.65
C ILE A 112 -6.19 -1.02 -6.08
N ASN A 113 -5.72 -0.17 -7.00
CA ASN A 113 -4.30 -0.15 -7.36
C ASN A 113 -3.67 1.17 -6.91
N ASP A 114 -2.46 1.08 -6.41
CA ASP A 114 -1.71 2.25 -6.03
C ASP A 114 -1.07 2.93 -7.26
N PRO A 115 -0.37 4.09 -7.10
CA PRO A 115 0.22 4.78 -8.26
C PRO A 115 1.25 3.98 -9.04
N ASP A 116 1.85 2.93 -8.45
CA ASP A 116 2.81 2.04 -9.11
C ASP A 116 2.19 0.70 -9.52
N ASP A 117 0.86 0.61 -9.49
CA ASP A 117 0.06 -0.56 -9.90
C ASP A 117 0.14 -1.76 -8.96
N TYR A 118 0.56 -1.56 -7.72
CA TYR A 118 0.40 -2.60 -6.70
C TYR A 118 -1.07 -2.72 -6.32
N TRP A 119 -1.58 -3.96 -6.26
CA TRP A 119 -2.98 -4.22 -5.96
C TRP A 119 -3.20 -4.39 -4.47
N ILE A 120 -4.27 -3.82 -3.96
CA ILE A 120 -4.67 -3.92 -2.56
C ILE A 120 -6.12 -4.38 -2.52
N GLU A 121 -6.35 -5.53 -1.89
CA GLU A 121 -7.68 -6.06 -1.66
C GLU A 121 -8.34 -5.31 -0.51
N ILE A 122 -9.59 -4.91 -0.69
CA ILE A 122 -10.37 -4.19 0.32
C ILE A 122 -11.51 -5.07 0.80
N LEU A 123 -11.49 -5.39 2.08
CA LEU A 123 -12.54 -6.15 2.76
C LEU A 123 -13.15 -5.31 3.87
N PRO A 124 -14.42 -5.57 4.21
CA PRO A 124 -15.01 -4.92 5.38
C PRO A 124 -14.45 -5.51 6.67
N VAL A 125 -14.43 -4.72 7.73
CA VAL A 125 -14.20 -5.22 9.09
C VAL A 125 -15.34 -6.16 9.45
N LYS A 126 -15.00 -7.30 10.02
CA LYS A 126 -15.98 -8.30 10.44
C LYS A 126 -16.65 -7.91 11.76
#